data_b47be5074c5325508abcfa9038eb885f
#
_entry.id   b47be5074c5325508abcfa9038eb885f
#
_cell.length_a   1.000
_cell.length_b   1.000
_cell.length_c   1.000
_cell.angle_alpha   90.00
_cell.angle_beta   90.00
_cell.angle_gamma   90.00
#
_symmetry.space_group_name_H-M   'P 1'
#
loop_
_entity.id
_entity.type
_entity.pdbx_description
1 polymer ?
#
loop_
_entity_poly.entity_id
_entity_poly.type
_entity_poly.pdbx_seq_one_letter_code
_entity_poly.pdbx_strand_id
1 'polypeptide(L)'
;MKLIRNLTIAITSIFLFSVVFLSVVPAQGEVQPSDPAAYFKAKCVMCHGQKAEKKFDATLTDEQYIDAILKGKKPEKPPNMPAYGEKGVTADQAKALLDHMKQLRSTP
;
A
#
# COMPACT_ATOMS: atom_id res chain seq x y z
N MET A 1 -55.91 -8.95 14.91
CA MET A 1 -55.19 -7.69 14.61
C MET A 1 -53.87 -7.55 15.39
N LYS A 2 -53.78 -7.82 16.67
CA LYS A 2 -52.54 -7.72 17.44
C LYS A 2 -51.46 -8.71 16.99
N LEU A 3 -51.81 -9.91 16.57
CA LEU A 3 -50.86 -10.94 16.11
C LEU A 3 -50.19 -10.56 14.79
N ILE A 4 -50.92 -10.00 13.85
CA ILE A 4 -50.42 -9.58 12.53
C ILE A 4 -49.50 -8.37 12.71
N ARG A 5 -49.81 -7.44 13.60
CA ARG A 5 -49.00 -6.26 13.90
C ARG A 5 -47.64 -6.63 14.52
N ASN A 6 -47.64 -7.63 15.41
CA ASN A 6 -46.39 -8.10 16.04
C ASN A 6 -45.52 -8.90 15.04
N LEU A 7 -46.14 -9.62 14.12
CA LEU A 7 -45.42 -10.36 13.07
C LEU A 7 -44.76 -9.41 12.05
N THR A 8 -45.46 -8.34 11.67
CA THR A 8 -44.88 -7.33 10.75
C THR A 8 -43.70 -6.58 11.39
N ILE A 9 -43.77 -6.26 12.68
CA ILE A 9 -42.66 -5.60 13.39
C ILE A 9 -41.45 -6.54 13.51
N ALA A 10 -41.67 -7.84 13.76
CA ALA A 10 -40.57 -8.81 13.83
C ALA A 10 -39.87 -8.98 12.46
N ILE A 11 -40.63 -9.06 11.39
CA ILE A 11 -40.06 -9.23 10.03
C ILE A 11 -39.28 -7.99 9.57
N THR A 12 -39.78 -6.78 9.87
CA THR A 12 -39.07 -5.53 9.54
C THR A 12 -37.80 -5.37 10.36
N SER A 13 -37.77 -5.79 11.63
CA SER A 13 -36.54 -5.74 12.45
C SER A 13 -35.47 -6.71 11.94
N ILE A 14 -35.85 -7.91 11.49
CA ILE A 14 -34.89 -8.88 10.94
C ILE A 14 -34.31 -8.39 9.62
N PHE A 15 -35.13 -7.74 8.78
CA PHE A 15 -34.68 -7.25 7.49
C PHE A 15 -33.72 -6.04 7.62
N LEU A 16 -33.95 -5.14 8.56
CA LEU A 16 -33.06 -4.02 8.85
C LEU A 16 -31.71 -4.47 9.43
N PHE A 17 -31.70 -5.54 10.24
CA PHE A 17 -30.46 -6.07 10.81
C PHE A 17 -29.61 -6.81 9.77
N SER A 18 -30.24 -7.44 8.77
CA SER A 18 -29.53 -8.16 7.70
C SER A 18 -28.83 -7.23 6.72
N VAL A 19 -29.35 -6.03 6.49
CA VAL A 19 -28.75 -5.06 5.53
C VAL A 19 -27.48 -4.41 6.09
N VAL A 20 -27.34 -4.27 7.42
CA VAL A 20 -26.15 -3.69 8.05
C VAL A 20 -24.97 -4.66 8.04
N PHE A 21 -25.22 -5.99 8.00
CA PHE A 21 -24.13 -6.98 8.01
C PHE A 21 -23.47 -7.22 6.66
N LEU A 22 -24.06 -6.75 5.56
CA LEU A 22 -23.49 -6.94 4.21
C LEU A 22 -22.49 -5.84 3.78
N SER A 23 -22.22 -4.86 4.63
CA SER A 23 -21.37 -3.72 4.27
C SER A 23 -19.94 -3.78 4.80
N VAL A 24 -19.54 -4.85 5.47
CA VAL A 24 -18.15 -5.09 5.87
C VAL A 24 -17.55 -6.16 4.97
N VAL A 25 -17.42 -5.84 3.69
CA VAL A 25 -16.40 -6.51 2.88
C VAL A 25 -15.08 -5.89 3.33
N PRO A 26 -14.17 -6.63 3.97
CA PRO A 26 -12.82 -6.14 4.13
C PRO A 26 -12.28 -5.91 2.72
N ALA A 27 -12.01 -4.68 2.36
CA ALA A 27 -11.26 -4.36 1.17
C ALA A 27 -9.97 -5.19 1.26
N GLN A 28 -9.84 -6.18 0.39
CA GLN A 28 -8.66 -7.04 0.36
C GLN A 28 -7.47 -6.13 0.08
N GLY A 29 -6.70 -5.96 1.11
CA GLY A 29 -5.49 -5.25 1.32
C GLY A 29 -4.69 -4.88 0.08
N GLU A 30 -5.05 -3.79 -0.55
CA GLU A 30 -4.08 -3.02 -1.31
C GLU A 30 -3.03 -2.55 -0.30
N VAL A 31 -1.79 -3.02 -0.48
CA VAL A 31 -0.71 -2.69 0.45
C VAL A 31 -0.54 -1.17 0.45
N GLN A 32 -0.87 -0.57 1.59
CA GLN A 32 -0.89 0.88 1.73
C GLN A 32 0.54 1.43 1.76
N PRO A 33 0.82 2.53 1.05
CA PRO A 33 2.12 3.21 1.12
C PRO A 33 2.47 3.73 2.53
N SER A 34 1.50 3.76 3.45
CA SER A 34 1.70 4.14 4.86
C SER A 34 2.47 3.10 5.67
N ASP A 35 2.55 1.85 5.21
CA ASP A 35 3.45 0.83 5.78
C ASP A 35 4.63 0.61 4.82
N PRO A 36 5.78 1.24 5.05
CA PRO A 36 6.91 1.17 4.14
C PRO A 36 7.49 -0.24 4.04
N ALA A 37 7.46 -1.04 5.11
CA ALA A 37 7.99 -2.40 5.09
C ALA A 37 7.13 -3.33 4.24
N ALA A 38 5.82 -3.31 4.45
CA ALA A 38 4.89 -4.10 3.66
C ALA A 38 4.86 -3.64 2.19
N TYR A 39 4.90 -2.32 1.96
CA TYR A 39 4.92 -1.77 0.60
C TYR A 39 6.20 -2.13 -0.15
N PHE A 40 7.37 -1.99 0.48
CA PHE A 40 8.65 -2.41 -0.09
C PHE A 40 8.63 -3.89 -0.47
N LYS A 41 8.18 -4.75 0.44
CA LYS A 41 8.08 -6.19 0.20
C LYS A 41 7.18 -6.52 -0.98
N ALA A 42 6.05 -5.85 -1.12
CA ALA A 42 5.09 -6.13 -2.19
C ALA A 42 5.47 -5.54 -3.55
N LYS A 43 6.14 -4.38 -3.58
CA LYS A 43 6.31 -3.59 -4.81
C LYS A 43 7.77 -3.40 -5.26
N CYS A 44 8.73 -3.55 -4.35
CA CYS A 44 10.12 -3.14 -4.62
C CYS A 44 11.11 -4.31 -4.62
N VAL A 45 10.88 -5.32 -3.80
CA VAL A 45 11.81 -6.45 -3.58
C VAL A 45 12.17 -7.17 -4.88
N MET A 46 11.25 -7.33 -5.81
CA MET A 46 11.51 -8.05 -7.06
C MET A 46 12.71 -7.47 -7.83
N CYS A 47 12.88 -6.15 -7.82
CA CYS A 47 13.98 -5.47 -8.51
C CYS A 47 15.12 -5.08 -7.57
N HIS A 48 14.81 -4.71 -6.32
CA HIS A 48 15.79 -4.19 -5.37
C HIS A 48 16.39 -5.23 -4.42
N GLY A 49 15.83 -6.44 -4.36
CA GLY A 49 16.23 -7.49 -3.42
C GLY A 49 15.65 -7.29 -2.01
N GLN A 50 15.70 -8.34 -1.21
CA GLN A 50 15.07 -8.33 0.13
C GLN A 50 15.75 -7.37 1.12
N LYS A 51 17.05 -7.11 0.93
CA LYS A 51 17.85 -6.17 1.70
C LYS A 51 18.10 -4.86 0.95
N ALA A 52 17.34 -4.56 -0.08
CA ALA A 52 17.56 -3.42 -0.98
C ALA A 52 19.00 -3.37 -1.52
N GLU A 53 19.63 -4.52 -1.71
CA GLU A 53 21.02 -4.65 -2.10
C GLU A 53 21.26 -4.42 -3.59
N LYS A 54 20.20 -4.49 -4.40
CA LYS A 54 20.29 -4.32 -5.85
C LYS A 54 19.84 -2.94 -6.27
N LYS A 55 20.53 -2.36 -7.24
CA LYS A 55 20.18 -1.07 -7.86
C LYS A 55 20.09 0.10 -6.87
N PHE A 56 20.80 0.02 -5.76
CA PHE A 56 20.92 1.09 -4.80
C PHE A 56 22.23 1.84 -5.05
N ASP A 57 22.13 3.11 -5.38
CA ASP A 57 23.29 3.99 -5.64
C ASP A 57 23.55 4.88 -4.41
N ALA A 58 24.52 4.52 -3.60
CA ALA A 58 24.86 5.24 -2.38
C ALA A 58 25.42 6.67 -2.64
N THR A 59 25.66 7.05 -3.88
CA THR A 59 26.14 8.40 -4.22
C THR A 59 25.02 9.42 -4.38
N LEU A 60 23.78 8.97 -4.49
CA LEU A 60 22.61 9.84 -4.63
C LEU A 60 22.21 10.44 -3.29
N THR A 61 21.73 11.68 -3.33
CA THR A 61 21.11 12.32 -2.15
C THR A 61 19.73 11.77 -1.88
N ASP A 62 19.21 12.02 -0.67
CA ASP A 62 17.86 11.56 -0.28
C ASP A 62 16.78 12.15 -1.20
N GLU A 63 16.92 13.43 -1.57
CA GLU A 63 16.01 14.10 -2.49
C GLU A 63 16.01 13.42 -3.87
N GLN A 64 17.18 13.03 -4.36
CA GLN A 64 17.30 12.32 -5.64
C GLN A 64 16.66 10.94 -5.59
N TYR A 65 16.74 10.25 -4.44
CA TYR A 65 16.04 8.98 -4.23
C TYR A 65 14.53 9.16 -4.16
N ILE A 66 14.06 10.14 -3.39
CA ILE A 66 12.63 10.46 -3.27
C ILE A 66 12.07 10.80 -4.65
N ASP A 67 12.77 11.62 -5.40
CA ASP A 67 12.40 11.98 -6.79
C ASP A 67 12.34 10.75 -7.71
N ALA A 68 13.31 9.84 -7.59
CA ALA A 68 13.33 8.60 -8.35
C ALA A 68 12.15 7.68 -8.00
N ILE A 69 11.75 7.60 -6.73
CA ILE A 69 10.58 6.83 -6.30
C ILE A 69 9.30 7.44 -6.88
N LEU A 70 9.16 8.76 -6.80
CA LEU A 70 7.95 9.46 -7.24
C LEU A 70 7.79 9.49 -8.75
N LYS A 71 8.86 9.78 -9.48
CA LYS A 71 8.87 9.97 -10.94
C LYS A 71 9.27 8.73 -11.73
N GLY A 72 9.83 7.73 -11.07
CA GLY A 72 10.41 6.56 -11.70
C GLY A 72 11.75 6.83 -12.38
N LYS A 73 12.34 5.81 -12.97
CA LYS A 73 13.54 5.88 -13.78
C LYS A 73 13.42 5.03 -15.04
N LYS A 74 13.90 5.57 -16.15
CA LYS A 74 14.02 4.85 -17.44
C LYS A 74 15.50 4.69 -17.78
N PRO A 75 16.15 3.63 -17.32
CA PRO A 75 17.54 3.35 -17.71
C PRO A 75 17.61 2.94 -19.19
N GLU A 76 18.79 2.99 -19.78
CA GLU A 76 19.02 2.55 -21.17
C GLU A 76 18.61 1.09 -21.42
N LYS A 77 18.75 0.25 -20.38
CA LYS A 77 18.36 -1.16 -20.42
C LYS A 77 17.24 -1.43 -19.41
N PRO A 78 16.13 -2.07 -19.83
CA PRO A 78 15.05 -2.45 -18.91
C PRO A 78 15.56 -3.38 -17.80
N PRO A 79 14.82 -3.51 -16.68
CA PRO A 79 13.49 -2.96 -16.43
C PRO A 79 13.50 -1.50 -15.98
N ASN A 80 12.42 -0.78 -16.34
CA ASN A 80 12.18 0.57 -15.87
C ASN A 80 11.66 0.56 -14.42
N MET A 81 12.02 1.56 -13.63
CA MET A 81 11.40 1.80 -12.33
C MET A 81 10.11 2.61 -12.53
N PRO A 82 8.95 2.10 -12.09
CA PRO A 82 7.69 2.82 -12.22
C PRO A 82 7.67 4.12 -11.42
N ALA A 83 6.85 5.09 -11.87
CA ALA A 83 6.55 6.32 -11.11
C ALA A 83 5.51 6.02 -10.03
N TYR A 84 5.95 5.86 -8.80
CA TYR A 84 5.05 5.53 -7.68
C TYR A 84 4.22 6.72 -7.20
N GLY A 85 4.63 7.96 -7.49
CA GLY A 85 3.81 9.14 -7.26
C GLY A 85 2.47 9.09 -8.00
N GLU A 86 2.46 8.58 -9.23
CA GLU A 86 1.23 8.36 -10.02
C GLU A 86 0.33 7.26 -9.43
N LYS A 87 0.89 6.42 -8.56
CA LYS A 87 0.19 5.35 -7.84
C LYS A 87 -0.22 5.76 -6.41
N GLY A 88 -0.17 7.03 -6.09
CA GLY A 88 -0.63 7.60 -4.83
C GLY A 88 0.43 7.65 -3.72
N VAL A 89 1.70 7.36 -4.00
CA VAL A 89 2.79 7.52 -3.02
C VAL A 89 3.12 9.02 -2.89
N THR A 90 3.05 9.53 -1.66
CA THR A 90 3.44 10.92 -1.34
C THR A 90 4.95 11.05 -1.12
N ALA A 91 5.47 12.29 -1.07
CA ALA A 91 6.88 12.55 -0.78
C ALA A 91 7.31 12.02 0.61
N ASP A 92 6.45 12.16 1.63
CA ASP A 92 6.72 11.64 2.97
C ASP A 92 6.76 10.10 2.98
N GLN A 93 5.87 9.47 2.23
CA GLN A 93 5.87 8.01 2.08
C GLN A 93 7.07 7.52 1.28
N ALA A 94 7.49 8.24 0.25
CA ALA A 94 8.73 7.95 -0.50
C ALA A 94 9.96 8.07 0.40
N LYS A 95 10.00 9.09 1.28
CA LYS A 95 11.05 9.22 2.29
C LYS A 95 11.04 8.04 3.26
N ALA A 96 9.89 7.63 3.77
CA ALA A 96 9.77 6.49 4.66
C ALA A 96 10.24 5.17 3.99
N LEU A 97 9.94 4.99 2.69
CA LEU A 97 10.45 3.87 1.91
C LEU A 97 11.97 3.90 1.78
N LEU A 98 12.55 5.06 1.51
CA LEU A 98 14.02 5.23 1.44
C LEU A 98 14.67 4.92 2.79
N ASP A 99 14.13 5.42 3.88
CA ASP A 99 14.64 5.16 5.24
C ASP A 99 14.57 3.66 5.56
N HIS A 100 13.49 2.99 5.17
CA HIS A 100 13.37 1.55 5.30
C HIS A 100 14.42 0.80 4.47
N MET A 101 14.67 1.19 3.23
CA MET A 101 15.71 0.60 2.38
C MET A 101 17.10 0.76 3.00
N LYS A 102 17.43 1.94 3.54
CA LYS A 102 18.69 2.17 4.25
C LYS A 102 18.83 1.28 5.48
N GLN A 103 17.75 1.12 6.24
CA GLN A 103 17.73 0.24 7.41
C GLN A 103 17.98 -1.22 7.03
N LEU A 104 17.33 -1.72 5.97
CA LEU A 104 17.55 -3.08 5.47
C LEU A 104 19.01 -3.32 5.07
N ARG A 105 19.64 -2.33 4.45
CA ARG A 105 21.05 -2.40 4.02
C ARG A 105 22.04 -2.35 5.18
N SER A 106 21.70 -1.68 6.28
CA SER A 106 22.54 -1.57 7.47
C SER A 106 22.44 -2.78 8.40
N THR A 107 21.45 -3.64 8.19
CA THR A 107 21.26 -4.85 9.00
C THR A 107 22.16 -5.97 8.46
N PRO A 108 23.08 -6.54 9.25
CA PRO A 108 24.01 -7.59 8.85
C PRO A 108 23.31 -8.89 8.44
#